data_70d28ec1e588c956b09dedd853231f86
#
_entry.id   70d28ec1e588c956b09dedd853231f86
#
_cell.length_a   1.000
_cell.length_b   1.000
_cell.length_c   1.000
_cell.angle_alpha   90.00
_cell.angle_beta   90.00
_cell.angle_gamma   90.00
#
_symmetry.space_group_name_H-M   'P 1'
#
loop_
_entity.id
_entity.type
_entity.pdbx_description
1 polymer ?
#
loop_
_entity_poly.entity_id
_entity_poly.type
_entity_poly.pdbx_seq_one_letter_code
_entity_poly.pdbx_strand_id
1 'polypeptide(L)'
;MKHIYQDDSYTLHTDLYQINMTETYWRDGIHNKRAVFELFFRKLPFGNGYAVFAGLEKVIQYIQNFRFTEDDLEYLKNEVGYQDDFLEYLKNIRFTGTIRAMKEGELVFGNEPILRVEAPLAEAQLIETALLNIVNYQTLIATKATRIKQVVGNEVAMEFGTRRAQEMDAAIWGTRAAYLAGFEATSNVRAGKLFGIPVAGTHAHSMVQAYKDEYTAFRKYAESHKDCVFLVDTYDTLRLGVPNAIKVAKEMGDQINFIGIRLDSGDLAYLSKEARKLLDEAGFKNAKIYASSDLDEYTIINLKAQGAKIDSWGIGTKLITAYDQAALGAVYKIVCIENDKGELEDTIKISSNPEKVTTPGLKKIYRIINNTNHHAEGDYIAMEDEKLPEKRLRMFHPTHTYINKVVTNFTAKSLHEDIFVDGELVYELPCLEESRDYLKANLDSLWEEYKRIMNPEEYPVDLSQKCWDNKMKNIEEVKEKVAAMKE
;
A
#
# COMPACT_ATOMS: atom_id res chain seq x y z
N MET A 1 28.51 -27.25 1.15
CA MET A 1 27.78 -26.22 1.88
C MET A 1 26.65 -25.77 0.94
N LYS A 2 25.41 -26.06 1.27
CA LYS A 2 24.26 -25.45 0.56
C LYS A 2 24.39 -23.94 0.76
N HIS A 3 24.42 -23.19 -0.30
CA HIS A 3 24.40 -21.72 -0.25
C HIS A 3 23.07 -21.29 0.36
N ILE A 4 23.15 -20.61 1.49
CA ILE A 4 22.02 -20.17 2.32
C ILE A 4 21.33 -19.01 1.57
N TYR A 5 20.81 -18.90 0.58
CA TYR A 5 20.12 -17.88 -0.22
C TYR A 5 20.63 -17.75 -1.67
N GLN A 6 20.31 -18.71 -2.48
CA GLN A 6 19.98 -18.47 -3.88
C GLN A 6 18.52 -18.87 -4.04
N ASP A 7 17.63 -17.98 -3.67
CA ASP A 7 16.20 -18.21 -3.81
C ASP A 7 15.68 -17.36 -4.96
N ASP A 8 15.50 -17.99 -6.11
CA ASP A 8 14.86 -17.40 -7.29
C ASP A 8 13.40 -17.87 -7.40
N SER A 9 12.88 -18.60 -6.38
CA SER A 9 11.58 -19.22 -6.42
C SER A 9 10.48 -18.36 -5.79
N TYR A 10 9.94 -17.43 -6.56
CA TYR A 10 8.74 -16.70 -6.15
C TYR A 10 7.51 -17.60 -5.96
N THR A 11 7.42 -18.72 -6.66
CA THR A 11 6.25 -19.61 -6.64
C THR A 11 6.10 -20.36 -5.33
N LEU A 12 7.21 -20.69 -4.64
CA LEU A 12 7.18 -21.27 -3.29
C LEU A 12 6.87 -20.24 -2.19
N HIS A 13 6.74 -18.94 -2.52
CA HIS A 13 6.21 -17.96 -1.57
C HIS A 13 4.72 -18.13 -1.38
N THR A 14 4.35 -19.27 -0.79
CA THR A 14 2.97 -19.69 -0.55
C THR A 14 2.87 -20.49 0.75
N ASP A 15 1.66 -20.70 1.23
CA ASP A 15 1.42 -21.60 2.37
C ASP A 15 1.24 -23.04 1.88
N LEU A 16 1.71 -24.00 2.66
CA LEU A 16 1.64 -25.44 2.30
C LEU A 16 0.21 -25.91 1.95
N TYR A 17 -0.81 -25.37 2.64
CA TYR A 17 -2.19 -25.76 2.38
C TYR A 17 -2.65 -25.43 0.95
N GLN A 18 -2.05 -24.46 0.31
CA GLN A 18 -2.35 -24.09 -1.10
C GLN A 18 -1.94 -25.24 -2.04
N ILE A 19 -0.75 -25.81 -1.81
CA ILE A 19 -0.26 -26.93 -2.62
C ILE A 19 -1.06 -28.19 -2.29
N ASN A 20 -1.38 -28.45 -1.02
CA ASN A 20 -2.23 -29.59 -0.62
C ASN A 20 -3.62 -29.54 -1.26
N MET A 21 -4.25 -28.37 -1.28
CA MET A 21 -5.55 -28.20 -1.94
C MET A 21 -5.43 -28.38 -3.46
N THR A 22 -4.36 -27.87 -4.06
CA THR A 22 -4.07 -28.04 -5.48
C THR A 22 -3.91 -29.51 -5.84
N GLU A 23 -3.18 -30.30 -5.04
CA GLU A 23 -3.08 -31.76 -5.23
C GLU A 23 -4.45 -32.41 -5.16
N THR A 24 -5.27 -32.06 -4.17
CA THR A 24 -6.63 -32.57 -4.02
C THR A 24 -7.48 -32.26 -5.25
N TYR A 25 -7.47 -31.02 -5.72
CA TYR A 25 -8.21 -30.59 -6.92
C TYR A 25 -7.74 -31.34 -8.18
N TRP A 26 -6.42 -31.55 -8.30
CA TRP A 26 -5.82 -32.24 -9.41
C TRP A 26 -6.21 -33.76 -9.42
N ARG A 27 -6.13 -34.44 -8.28
CA ARG A 27 -6.52 -35.86 -8.16
C ARG A 27 -8.01 -36.08 -8.38
N ASP A 28 -8.85 -35.15 -7.96
CA ASP A 28 -10.30 -35.15 -8.18
C ASP A 28 -10.75 -34.71 -9.57
N GLY A 29 -9.82 -34.20 -10.38
CA GLY A 29 -10.08 -33.72 -11.75
C GLY A 29 -10.78 -32.38 -11.87
N ILE A 30 -10.94 -31.64 -10.78
CA ILE A 30 -11.62 -30.32 -10.78
C ILE A 30 -10.65 -29.13 -10.90
N HIS A 31 -9.35 -29.35 -10.95
CA HIS A 31 -8.30 -28.32 -10.97
C HIS A 31 -8.42 -27.33 -12.12
N ASN A 32 -9.03 -27.74 -13.24
CA ASN A 32 -9.25 -26.91 -14.42
C ASN A 32 -10.63 -26.22 -14.44
N LYS A 33 -11.51 -26.47 -13.46
CA LYS A 33 -12.78 -25.72 -13.37
C LYS A 33 -12.47 -24.24 -13.29
N ARG A 34 -13.17 -23.43 -14.07
CA ARG A 34 -13.07 -21.97 -14.00
C ARG A 34 -13.54 -21.50 -12.64
N ALA A 35 -12.72 -20.73 -11.94
CA ALA A 35 -13.03 -20.18 -10.64
C ALA A 35 -12.77 -18.67 -10.62
N VAL A 36 -13.53 -17.95 -9.82
CA VAL A 36 -13.37 -16.50 -9.65
C VAL A 36 -13.14 -16.18 -8.19
N PHE A 37 -12.04 -15.49 -7.92
CA PHE A 37 -11.66 -15.02 -6.60
C PHE A 37 -11.58 -13.51 -6.58
N GLU A 38 -11.85 -12.93 -5.41
CA GLU A 38 -11.69 -11.51 -5.17
C GLU A 38 -10.79 -11.28 -3.96
N LEU A 39 -9.87 -10.30 -4.10
CA LEU A 39 -9.04 -9.79 -3.04
C LEU A 39 -9.64 -8.46 -2.54
N PHE A 40 -9.88 -8.38 -1.23
CA PHE A 40 -10.41 -7.19 -0.56
C PHE A 40 -10.00 -7.18 0.91
N PHE A 41 -10.20 -6.07 1.60
CA PHE A 41 -10.12 -6.00 3.07
C PHE A 41 -11.47 -5.55 3.64
N ARG A 42 -11.67 -5.72 4.96
CA ARG A 42 -12.97 -5.42 5.58
C ARG A 42 -13.00 -4.10 6.32
N LYS A 43 -11.89 -3.71 6.94
CA LYS A 43 -11.79 -2.52 7.78
C LYS A 43 -10.63 -1.66 7.31
N LEU A 44 -10.88 -0.37 7.25
CA LEU A 44 -9.84 0.60 6.94
C LEU A 44 -8.76 0.60 8.03
N PRO A 45 -7.47 0.66 7.64
CA PRO A 45 -6.37 0.71 8.59
C PRO A 45 -6.28 2.06 9.29
N PHE A 46 -5.66 2.11 10.46
CA PHE A 46 -5.37 3.33 11.23
C PHE A 46 -6.60 4.15 11.65
N GLY A 47 -7.82 3.62 11.57
CA GLY A 47 -9.05 4.41 11.71
C GLY A 47 -9.18 5.51 10.66
N ASN A 48 -8.57 5.33 9.49
CA ASN A 48 -8.61 6.28 8.38
C ASN A 48 -9.94 6.18 7.61
N GLY A 49 -10.30 7.21 6.85
CA GLY A 49 -11.51 7.21 6.02
C GLY A 49 -11.31 6.57 4.64
N TYR A 50 -10.08 6.20 4.26
CA TYR A 50 -9.71 5.55 2.99
C TYR A 50 -8.42 4.75 3.16
N ALA A 51 -8.14 3.87 2.20
CA ALA A 51 -6.81 3.31 2.01
C ALA A 51 -6.31 3.61 0.58
N VAL A 52 -5.01 3.50 0.36
CA VAL A 52 -4.36 3.74 -0.95
C VAL A 52 -3.86 2.41 -1.48
N PHE A 53 -4.39 1.96 -2.60
CA PHE A 53 -3.96 0.71 -3.22
C PHE A 53 -2.54 0.85 -3.79
N ALA A 54 -1.69 -0.10 -3.42
CA ALA A 54 -0.32 -0.25 -3.93
C ALA A 54 0.07 -1.73 -3.97
N GLY A 55 1.05 -2.06 -4.83
CA GLY A 55 1.61 -3.40 -4.96
C GLY A 55 1.34 -4.06 -6.31
N LEU A 56 0.63 -3.41 -7.23
CA LEU A 56 0.29 -4.00 -8.53
C LEU A 56 1.54 -4.33 -9.37
N GLU A 57 2.58 -3.50 -9.34
CA GLU A 57 3.83 -3.78 -10.05
C GLU A 57 4.45 -5.10 -9.57
N LYS A 58 4.54 -5.33 -8.27
CA LYS A 58 5.09 -6.57 -7.72
C LYS A 58 4.17 -7.78 -7.98
N VAL A 59 2.86 -7.58 -7.99
CA VAL A 59 1.90 -8.62 -8.42
C VAL A 59 2.15 -9.02 -9.87
N ILE A 60 2.32 -8.07 -10.77
CA ILE A 60 2.65 -8.35 -12.19
C ILE A 60 3.96 -9.14 -12.29
N GLN A 61 5.01 -8.70 -11.60
CA GLN A 61 6.30 -9.42 -11.59
C GLN A 61 6.14 -10.85 -11.06
N TYR A 62 5.36 -11.06 -10.00
CA TYR A 62 5.10 -12.38 -9.44
C TYR A 62 4.38 -13.27 -10.45
N ILE A 63 3.30 -12.82 -11.08
CA ILE A 63 2.52 -13.61 -12.05
C ILE A 63 3.36 -13.95 -13.29
N GLN A 64 4.15 -13.02 -13.80
CA GLN A 64 5.04 -13.27 -14.95
C GLN A 64 6.12 -14.32 -14.66
N ASN A 65 6.52 -14.47 -13.39
CA ASN A 65 7.51 -15.44 -12.95
C ASN A 65 6.89 -16.68 -12.29
N PHE A 66 5.58 -16.82 -12.31
CA PHE A 66 4.87 -17.95 -11.70
C PHE A 66 5.16 -19.25 -12.42
N ARG A 67 6.10 -20.02 -11.86
CA ARG A 67 6.54 -21.34 -12.33
C ARG A 67 7.31 -22.06 -11.25
N PHE A 68 7.13 -23.36 -11.12
CA PHE A 68 8.00 -24.18 -10.28
C PHE A 68 9.30 -24.49 -11.01
N THR A 69 10.43 -24.28 -10.34
CA THR A 69 11.77 -24.63 -10.82
C THR A 69 12.06 -26.11 -10.56
N GLU A 70 13.11 -26.65 -11.16
CA GLU A 70 13.53 -28.03 -10.88
C GLU A 70 13.96 -28.20 -9.39
N ASP A 71 14.59 -27.16 -8.80
CA ASP A 71 14.99 -27.18 -7.37
C ASP A 71 13.76 -27.15 -6.45
N ASP A 72 12.71 -26.40 -6.82
CA ASP A 72 11.44 -26.40 -6.10
C ASP A 72 10.79 -27.79 -6.09
N LEU A 73 10.77 -28.43 -7.26
CA LEU A 73 10.18 -29.77 -7.40
C LEU A 73 10.98 -30.82 -6.64
N GLU A 74 12.32 -30.75 -6.66
CA GLU A 74 13.18 -31.63 -5.87
C GLU A 74 12.92 -31.45 -4.37
N TYR A 75 12.81 -30.21 -3.89
CA TYR A 75 12.44 -29.93 -2.51
C TYR A 75 11.05 -30.48 -2.14
N LEU A 76 10.04 -30.23 -2.96
CA LEU A 76 8.68 -30.71 -2.74
C LEU A 76 8.60 -32.26 -2.72
N LYS A 77 9.44 -32.93 -3.52
CA LYS A 77 9.56 -34.38 -3.53
C LYS A 77 10.23 -34.92 -2.27
N ASN A 78 11.43 -34.42 -1.95
CA ASN A 78 12.30 -35.05 -0.97
C ASN A 78 11.97 -34.66 0.47
N GLU A 79 11.54 -33.40 0.68
CA GLU A 79 11.31 -32.85 2.02
C GLU A 79 9.80 -32.81 2.38
N VAL A 80 8.92 -32.57 1.40
CA VAL A 80 7.48 -32.51 1.63
C VAL A 80 6.79 -33.83 1.32
N GLY A 81 7.27 -34.58 0.33
CA GLY A 81 6.83 -35.98 0.05
C GLY A 81 5.77 -36.11 -1.04
N TYR A 82 5.62 -35.10 -1.93
CA TYR A 82 4.69 -35.21 -3.05
C TYR A 82 5.17 -36.24 -4.08
N GLN A 83 4.20 -36.93 -4.74
CA GLN A 83 4.46 -37.96 -5.71
C GLN A 83 4.83 -37.41 -7.09
N ASP A 84 5.58 -38.15 -7.87
CA ASP A 84 6.13 -37.74 -9.16
C ASP A 84 5.05 -37.31 -10.18
N ASP A 85 3.90 -37.95 -10.17
CA ASP A 85 2.78 -37.61 -11.04
C ASP A 85 2.23 -36.20 -10.80
N PHE A 86 2.09 -35.78 -9.54
CA PHE A 86 1.65 -34.47 -9.15
C PHE A 86 2.77 -33.43 -9.38
N LEU A 87 4.02 -33.78 -9.15
CA LEU A 87 5.17 -32.90 -9.41
C LEU A 87 5.31 -32.60 -10.91
N GLU A 88 5.03 -33.56 -11.80
CA GLU A 88 5.00 -33.33 -13.25
C GLU A 88 3.87 -32.36 -13.63
N TYR A 89 2.72 -32.40 -12.97
CA TYR A 89 1.67 -31.41 -13.14
C TYR A 89 2.16 -30.02 -12.71
N LEU A 90 2.77 -29.88 -11.52
CA LEU A 90 3.30 -28.60 -11.02
C LEU A 90 4.38 -28.03 -11.92
N LYS A 91 5.25 -28.85 -12.50
CA LYS A 91 6.29 -28.44 -13.45
C LYS A 91 5.72 -27.66 -14.65
N ASN A 92 4.54 -28.09 -15.09
CA ASN A 92 3.90 -27.54 -16.28
C ASN A 92 2.91 -26.42 -15.99
N ILE A 93 2.56 -26.18 -14.72
CA ILE A 93 1.59 -25.15 -14.33
C ILE A 93 2.14 -23.77 -14.67
N ARG A 94 1.31 -22.92 -15.24
CA ARG A 94 1.54 -21.50 -15.50
C ARG A 94 0.25 -20.77 -15.19
N PHE A 95 0.33 -19.46 -15.03
CA PHE A 95 -0.90 -18.68 -14.91
C PHE A 95 -1.47 -18.43 -16.32
N THR A 96 -2.69 -18.93 -16.57
CA THR A 96 -3.39 -18.82 -17.83
C THR A 96 -4.70 -18.03 -17.75
N GLY A 97 -4.97 -17.46 -16.56
CA GLY A 97 -6.21 -16.76 -16.28
C GLY A 97 -6.22 -15.29 -16.62
N THR A 98 -7.29 -14.63 -16.21
CA THR A 98 -7.50 -13.19 -16.32
C THR A 98 -7.43 -12.55 -14.94
N ILE A 99 -6.68 -11.44 -14.82
CA ILE A 99 -6.63 -10.61 -13.61
C ILE A 99 -7.12 -9.23 -13.96
N ARG A 100 -8.13 -8.77 -13.21
CA ARG A 100 -8.58 -7.37 -13.22
C ARG A 100 -8.26 -6.74 -11.88
N ALA A 101 -7.74 -5.53 -11.88
CA ALA A 101 -7.39 -4.81 -10.66
C ALA A 101 -7.61 -3.32 -10.79
N MET A 102 -7.71 -2.65 -9.66
CA MET A 102 -7.63 -1.20 -9.61
C MET A 102 -6.21 -0.73 -9.93
N LYS A 103 -6.05 0.52 -10.34
CA LYS A 103 -4.72 1.13 -10.57
C LYS A 103 -4.03 1.44 -9.25
N GLU A 104 -2.70 1.39 -9.23
CA GLU A 104 -1.95 1.92 -8.08
C GLU A 104 -2.24 3.41 -7.88
N GLY A 105 -2.42 3.81 -6.62
CA GLY A 105 -2.86 5.16 -6.27
C GLY A 105 -4.38 5.35 -6.28
N GLU A 106 -5.17 4.29 -6.56
CA GLU A 106 -6.61 4.35 -6.35
C GLU A 106 -6.94 4.36 -4.86
N LEU A 107 -7.96 5.13 -4.47
CA LEU A 107 -8.51 5.08 -3.13
C LEU A 107 -9.43 3.87 -3.01
N VAL A 108 -9.23 3.09 -1.96
CA VAL A 108 -9.96 1.83 -1.75
C VAL A 108 -10.57 1.79 -0.36
N PHE A 109 -11.70 1.10 -0.26
CA PHE A 109 -12.51 1.06 0.96
C PHE A 109 -12.84 -0.39 1.34
N GLY A 110 -13.44 -0.58 2.51
CA GLY A 110 -13.78 -1.91 2.99
C GLY A 110 -14.76 -2.66 2.08
N ASN A 111 -14.53 -3.97 1.89
CA ASN A 111 -15.37 -4.88 1.11
C ASN A 111 -15.44 -4.61 -0.41
N GLU A 112 -14.55 -3.80 -0.94
CA GLU A 112 -14.41 -3.59 -2.38
C GLU A 112 -13.51 -4.65 -3.01
N PRO A 113 -13.90 -5.23 -4.16
CA PRO A 113 -13.01 -6.13 -4.91
C PRO A 113 -11.87 -5.32 -5.54
N ILE A 114 -10.74 -5.22 -4.84
CA ILE A 114 -9.55 -4.47 -5.32
C ILE A 114 -8.94 -5.18 -6.52
N LEU A 115 -8.92 -6.52 -6.47
CA LEU A 115 -8.38 -7.38 -7.50
C LEU A 115 -9.28 -8.61 -7.66
N ARG A 116 -9.59 -8.98 -8.90
CA ARG A 116 -10.35 -10.17 -9.26
C ARG A 116 -9.51 -11.07 -10.15
N VAL A 117 -9.42 -12.33 -9.77
CA VAL A 117 -8.76 -13.39 -10.52
C VAL A 117 -9.82 -14.33 -11.06
N GLU A 118 -9.81 -14.57 -12.36
CA GLU A 118 -10.65 -15.53 -13.05
C GLU A 118 -9.72 -16.51 -13.79
N ALA A 119 -9.58 -17.73 -13.28
CA ALA A 119 -8.60 -18.69 -13.77
C ALA A 119 -9.03 -20.14 -13.46
N PRO A 120 -8.33 -21.16 -13.99
CA PRO A 120 -8.43 -22.51 -13.49
C PRO A 120 -8.26 -22.56 -11.96
N LEU A 121 -9.08 -23.35 -11.29
CA LEU A 121 -9.17 -23.38 -9.81
C LEU A 121 -7.81 -23.53 -9.13
N ALA A 122 -6.96 -24.42 -9.63
CA ALA A 122 -5.63 -24.65 -9.05
C ALA A 122 -4.73 -23.41 -9.18
N GLU A 123 -4.72 -22.76 -10.34
CA GLU A 123 -3.93 -21.55 -10.58
C GLU A 123 -4.41 -20.39 -9.70
N ALA A 124 -5.73 -20.15 -9.69
CA ALA A 124 -6.33 -19.10 -8.88
C ALA A 124 -6.06 -19.30 -7.38
N GLN A 125 -6.04 -20.56 -6.91
CA GLN A 125 -5.79 -20.88 -5.51
C GLN A 125 -4.32 -20.70 -5.11
N LEU A 126 -3.38 -21.14 -5.93
CA LEU A 126 -1.95 -21.15 -5.59
C LEU A 126 -1.37 -19.73 -5.38
N ILE A 127 -1.90 -18.73 -6.06
CA ILE A 127 -1.38 -17.36 -6.01
C ILE A 127 -1.90 -16.56 -4.81
N GLU A 128 -2.84 -17.07 -4.03
CA GLU A 128 -3.50 -16.36 -2.91
C GLU A 128 -2.50 -15.72 -1.96
N THR A 129 -1.58 -16.52 -1.40
CA THR A 129 -0.67 -16.06 -0.33
C THR A 129 0.22 -14.93 -0.80
N ALA A 130 0.80 -15.05 -2.00
CA ALA A 130 1.68 -14.03 -2.55
C ALA A 130 0.93 -12.73 -2.86
N LEU A 131 -0.25 -12.81 -3.49
CA LEU A 131 -1.08 -11.64 -3.76
C LEU A 131 -1.45 -10.89 -2.48
N LEU A 132 -1.90 -11.64 -1.46
CA LEU A 132 -2.25 -11.06 -0.17
C LEU A 132 -1.04 -10.41 0.52
N ASN A 133 0.11 -11.08 0.56
CA ASN A 133 1.32 -10.55 1.17
C ASN A 133 1.77 -9.24 0.53
N ILE A 134 1.80 -9.19 -0.80
CA ILE A 134 2.23 -8.02 -1.58
C ILE A 134 1.27 -6.85 -1.37
N VAL A 135 -0.02 -7.06 -1.60
CA VAL A 135 -1.04 -6.02 -1.52
C VAL A 135 -1.21 -5.53 -0.09
N ASN A 136 -1.21 -6.45 0.89
CA ASN A 136 -1.36 -6.12 2.31
C ASN A 136 -0.30 -5.12 2.77
N TYR A 137 0.98 -5.40 2.51
CA TYR A 137 2.08 -4.57 2.98
C TYR A 137 2.14 -3.22 2.26
N GLN A 138 2.15 -3.22 0.93
CA GLN A 138 2.33 -1.99 0.17
C GLN A 138 1.15 -1.03 0.32
N THR A 139 -0.08 -1.54 0.33
CA THR A 139 -1.28 -0.73 0.60
C THR A 139 -1.27 -0.14 2.01
N LEU A 140 -0.82 -0.92 3.00
CA LEU A 140 -0.72 -0.45 4.38
C LEU A 140 0.29 0.70 4.49
N ILE A 141 1.49 0.57 3.89
CA ILE A 141 2.52 1.62 3.92
C ILE A 141 2.10 2.85 3.10
N ALA A 142 1.53 2.68 1.91
CA ALA A 142 1.03 3.80 1.11
C ALA A 142 -0.05 4.59 1.88
N THR A 143 -0.96 3.91 2.55
CA THR A 143 -2.00 4.54 3.37
C THR A 143 -1.39 5.31 4.55
N LYS A 144 -0.44 4.71 5.28
CA LYS A 144 0.27 5.39 6.38
C LYS A 144 1.04 6.61 5.89
N ALA A 145 1.72 6.49 4.76
CA ALA A 145 2.46 7.58 4.14
C ALA A 145 1.54 8.74 3.73
N THR A 146 0.38 8.45 3.14
CA THR A 146 -0.61 9.48 2.75
C THR A 146 -1.12 10.25 3.96
N ARG A 147 -1.42 9.57 5.09
CA ARG A 147 -1.81 10.22 6.35
C ARG A 147 -0.74 11.20 6.84
N ILE A 148 0.51 10.74 6.84
CA ILE A 148 1.66 11.57 7.25
C ILE A 148 1.83 12.75 6.28
N LYS A 149 1.79 12.51 4.98
CA LYS A 149 1.95 13.58 3.96
C LYS A 149 0.84 14.62 4.04
N GLN A 150 -0.38 14.21 4.36
CA GLN A 150 -1.50 15.14 4.56
C GLN A 150 -1.22 16.16 5.67
N VAL A 151 -0.64 15.73 6.79
CA VAL A 151 -0.31 16.65 7.91
C VAL A 151 0.98 17.41 7.67
N VAL A 152 1.92 16.85 6.93
CA VAL A 152 3.12 17.56 6.45
C VAL A 152 2.71 18.70 5.50
N GLY A 153 1.71 18.47 4.65
CA GLY A 153 1.22 19.47 3.71
C GLY A 153 2.26 19.79 2.61
N ASN A 154 2.55 21.08 2.41
CA ASN A 154 3.48 21.54 1.38
C ASN A 154 4.98 21.41 1.75
N GLU A 155 5.29 21.05 2.99
CA GLU A 155 6.64 20.79 3.42
C GLU A 155 7.15 19.45 2.86
N VAL A 156 8.46 19.26 2.91
CA VAL A 156 9.11 18.06 2.35
C VAL A 156 9.02 16.89 3.34
N ALA A 157 8.54 15.74 2.89
CA ALA A 157 8.58 14.49 3.63
C ALA A 157 9.59 13.52 2.98
N MET A 158 10.50 12.96 3.78
CA MET A 158 11.51 12.01 3.33
C MET A 158 11.39 10.69 4.08
N GLU A 159 11.49 9.59 3.36
CA GLU A 159 11.46 8.25 3.92
C GLU A 159 12.86 7.86 4.44
N PHE A 160 13.01 7.64 5.75
CA PHE A 160 14.27 7.32 6.43
C PHE A 160 14.20 6.00 7.21
N GLY A 161 13.33 5.09 6.82
CA GLY A 161 13.00 3.87 7.56
C GLY A 161 13.79 2.62 7.18
N THR A 162 14.65 2.66 6.17
CA THR A 162 15.34 1.46 5.61
C THR A 162 15.87 0.51 6.69
N ARG A 163 16.59 1.03 7.68
CA ARG A 163 17.19 0.21 8.77
C ARG A 163 16.18 -0.31 9.81
N ARG A 164 14.91 0.05 9.70
CA ARG A 164 13.82 -0.30 10.63
C ARG A 164 12.78 -1.22 10.01
N ALA A 165 12.80 -1.35 8.69
CA ALA A 165 11.88 -2.24 7.98
C ALA A 165 12.15 -3.71 8.33
N GLN A 166 11.11 -4.53 8.18
CA GLN A 166 11.22 -5.99 8.30
C GLN A 166 11.83 -6.54 7.00
N GLU A 167 13.15 -6.67 6.98
CA GLU A 167 13.96 -7.16 5.88
C GLU A 167 14.14 -6.18 4.70
N MET A 168 15.02 -6.58 3.76
CA MET A 168 15.39 -5.76 2.60
C MET A 168 14.22 -5.54 1.64
N ASP A 169 13.40 -6.54 1.44
CA ASP A 169 12.23 -6.44 0.55
C ASP A 169 11.21 -5.43 1.10
N ALA A 170 10.89 -5.50 2.39
CA ALA A 170 10.03 -4.52 3.03
C ALA A 170 10.62 -3.10 2.92
N ALA A 171 11.93 -2.93 3.12
CA ALA A 171 12.58 -1.64 2.97
C ALA A 171 12.42 -1.05 1.56
N ILE A 172 12.60 -1.86 0.52
CA ILE A 172 12.56 -1.42 -0.88
C ILE A 172 11.12 -1.10 -1.30
N TRP A 173 10.21 -2.04 -1.12
CA TRP A 173 8.81 -1.88 -1.55
C TRP A 173 8.02 -0.92 -0.67
N GLY A 174 8.37 -0.82 0.60
CA GLY A 174 7.82 0.20 1.50
C GLY A 174 8.27 1.62 1.11
N THR A 175 9.53 1.80 0.73
CA THR A 175 10.02 3.07 0.16
C THR A 175 9.26 3.44 -1.10
N ARG A 176 9.04 2.49 -2.03
CA ARG A 176 8.25 2.72 -3.25
C ARG A 176 6.82 3.14 -2.92
N ALA A 177 6.18 2.45 -1.98
CA ALA A 177 4.82 2.77 -1.54
C ALA A 177 4.73 4.15 -0.88
N ALA A 178 5.73 4.55 -0.08
CA ALA A 178 5.80 5.88 0.51
C ALA A 178 5.99 6.98 -0.54
N TYR A 179 6.81 6.72 -1.56
CA TYR A 179 7.00 7.67 -2.66
C TYR A 179 5.73 7.81 -3.49
N LEU A 180 5.06 6.72 -3.84
CA LEU A 180 3.73 6.74 -4.46
C LEU A 180 2.75 7.64 -3.69
N ALA A 181 2.78 7.56 -2.37
CA ALA A 181 1.91 8.30 -1.47
C ALA A 181 2.32 9.76 -1.20
N GLY A 182 3.29 10.30 -1.93
CA GLY A 182 3.61 11.72 -1.92
C GLY A 182 4.89 12.12 -1.19
N PHE A 183 5.67 11.16 -0.65
CA PHE A 183 7.01 11.47 -0.14
C PHE A 183 7.93 11.89 -1.27
N GLU A 184 8.82 12.85 -1.03
CA GLU A 184 9.63 13.46 -2.08
C GLU A 184 11.00 12.79 -2.29
N ALA A 185 11.50 12.07 -1.28
CA ALA A 185 12.82 11.43 -1.35
C ALA A 185 12.91 10.25 -0.34
N THR A 186 13.96 9.47 -0.49
CA THR A 186 14.33 8.39 0.44
C THR A 186 15.82 8.38 0.76
N SER A 187 16.18 7.82 1.91
CA SER A 187 17.58 7.47 2.20
C SER A 187 18.00 6.12 1.62
N ASN A 188 17.07 5.34 1.05
CA ASN A 188 17.32 4.02 0.51
C ASN A 188 17.93 4.09 -0.90
N VAL A 189 19.25 3.98 -0.97
CA VAL A 189 19.99 4.07 -2.23
C VAL A 189 19.59 2.99 -3.24
N ARG A 190 19.26 1.76 -2.76
CA ARG A 190 18.82 0.67 -3.64
C ARG A 190 17.43 0.94 -4.23
N ALA A 191 16.49 1.42 -3.43
CA ALA A 191 15.17 1.82 -3.92
C ALA A 191 15.25 3.01 -4.89
N GLY A 192 16.11 3.99 -4.59
CA GLY A 192 16.39 5.09 -5.51
C GLY A 192 16.86 4.61 -6.88
N LYS A 193 17.80 3.66 -6.90
CA LYS A 193 18.31 3.06 -8.15
C LYS A 193 17.22 2.27 -8.90
N LEU A 194 16.42 1.48 -8.18
CA LEU A 194 15.43 0.58 -8.80
C LEU A 194 14.23 1.34 -9.39
N PHE A 195 13.75 2.37 -8.69
CA PHE A 195 12.49 3.04 -9.00
C PHE A 195 12.66 4.50 -9.45
N GLY A 196 13.89 4.98 -9.58
CA GLY A 196 14.14 6.38 -9.95
C GLY A 196 13.80 7.40 -8.87
N ILE A 197 13.63 6.96 -7.60
CA ILE A 197 13.26 7.84 -6.49
C ILE A 197 14.46 8.73 -6.10
N PRO A 198 14.28 10.05 -5.93
CA PRO A 198 15.33 10.93 -5.43
C PRO A 198 15.90 10.44 -4.10
N VAL A 199 17.23 10.40 -4.01
CA VAL A 199 17.92 9.97 -2.79
C VAL A 199 18.37 11.19 -2.00
N ALA A 200 18.04 11.22 -0.71
CA ALA A 200 18.42 12.28 0.21
C ALA A 200 19.01 11.70 1.50
N GLY A 201 19.93 12.42 2.07
CA GLY A 201 20.57 12.05 3.32
C GLY A 201 21.64 13.07 3.70
N THR A 202 22.07 12.99 4.94
CA THR A 202 23.14 13.85 5.47
C THR A 202 24.23 12.98 6.09
N HIS A 203 24.66 13.28 7.28
CA HIS A 203 25.58 12.46 8.05
C HIS A 203 24.94 12.01 9.37
N ALA A 204 25.57 11.08 10.07
CA ALA A 204 25.14 10.58 11.38
C ALA A 204 25.98 11.16 12.51
N HIS A 205 25.49 11.00 13.75
CA HIS A 205 26.25 11.37 14.97
C HIS A 205 27.62 10.71 15.04
N SER A 206 27.76 9.46 14.57
CA SER A 206 29.02 8.73 14.52
C SER A 206 30.10 9.45 13.70
N MET A 207 29.72 10.17 12.63
CA MET A 207 30.68 11.00 11.90
C MET A 207 31.18 12.15 12.76
N VAL A 208 30.29 12.85 13.48
CA VAL A 208 30.69 13.94 14.38
C VAL A 208 31.66 13.41 15.47
N GLN A 209 31.32 12.25 16.03
CA GLN A 209 32.14 11.59 17.07
C GLN A 209 33.48 11.05 16.57
N ALA A 210 33.64 10.83 15.26
CA ALA A 210 34.89 10.38 14.66
C ALA A 210 36.00 11.47 14.61
N TYR A 211 35.59 12.72 14.79
CA TYR A 211 36.51 13.86 14.85
C TYR A 211 36.67 14.35 16.30
N LYS A 212 37.73 15.13 16.53
CA LYS A 212 38.03 15.63 17.89
C LYS A 212 36.96 16.59 18.46
N ASP A 213 36.23 17.28 17.57
CA ASP A 213 35.17 18.20 17.91
C ASP A 213 34.17 18.38 16.72
N GLU A 214 33.01 18.89 17.00
CA GLU A 214 31.90 19.06 16.08
C GLU A 214 32.20 20.08 14.97
N TYR A 215 32.89 21.16 15.28
CA TYR A 215 33.31 22.13 14.30
C TYR A 215 34.23 21.50 13.24
N THR A 216 35.22 20.70 13.68
CA THR A 216 36.11 19.97 12.77
C THR A 216 35.35 18.99 11.89
N ALA A 217 34.39 18.27 12.46
CA ALA A 217 33.56 17.33 11.70
C ALA A 217 32.76 18.07 10.59
N PHE A 218 32.08 19.13 10.93
CA PHE A 218 31.31 19.93 9.96
C PHE A 218 32.21 20.54 8.89
N ARG A 219 33.36 21.04 9.27
CA ARG A 219 34.36 21.61 8.32
C ARG A 219 34.82 20.54 7.32
N LYS A 220 35.15 19.35 7.79
CA LYS A 220 35.57 18.23 6.94
C LYS A 220 34.45 17.74 6.01
N TYR A 221 33.21 17.72 6.49
CA TYR A 221 32.06 17.41 5.64
C TYR A 221 31.89 18.48 4.54
N ALA A 222 31.99 19.75 4.88
CA ALA A 222 31.88 20.88 3.95
C ALA A 222 33.01 20.90 2.91
N GLU A 223 34.23 20.45 3.25
CA GLU A 223 35.35 20.32 2.30
C GLU A 223 35.12 19.24 1.24
N SER A 224 34.24 18.24 1.50
CA SER A 224 33.96 17.12 0.60
C SER A 224 32.60 17.16 -0.07
N HIS A 225 31.68 18.03 0.38
CA HIS A 225 30.31 18.12 -0.14
C HIS A 225 29.94 19.57 -0.44
N LYS A 226 29.34 19.77 -1.61
CA LYS A 226 28.87 21.11 -1.99
C LYS A 226 27.57 21.47 -1.26
N ASP A 227 26.62 20.54 -1.18
CA ASP A 227 25.35 20.73 -0.50
C ASP A 227 25.43 20.22 0.95
N CYS A 228 25.25 21.12 1.91
CA CYS A 228 25.48 20.82 3.31
C CYS A 228 24.24 21.03 4.17
N VAL A 229 23.83 19.96 4.86
CA VAL A 229 22.92 19.98 6.00
C VAL A 229 23.66 19.37 7.19
N PHE A 230 23.87 20.13 8.25
CA PHE A 230 24.60 19.66 9.42
C PHE A 230 23.68 19.12 10.50
N LEU A 231 23.99 17.92 11.03
CA LEU A 231 23.31 17.33 12.18
C LEU A 231 23.89 17.93 13.45
N VAL A 232 23.08 18.76 14.15
CA VAL A 232 23.57 19.71 15.16
C VAL A 232 23.30 19.30 16.61
N ASP A 233 22.75 18.14 16.85
CA ASP A 233 22.30 17.69 18.16
C ASP A 233 23.12 16.51 18.73
N THR A 234 24.43 16.43 18.34
CA THR A 234 25.31 15.39 18.88
C THR A 234 25.66 15.61 20.34
N TYR A 235 25.89 16.86 20.74
CA TYR A 235 26.28 17.22 22.12
C TYR A 235 25.35 18.26 22.74
N ASP A 236 25.42 19.52 22.29
CA ASP A 236 24.53 20.61 22.73
C ASP A 236 24.09 21.41 21.51
N THR A 237 22.83 21.26 21.16
CA THR A 237 22.26 21.82 19.95
C THR A 237 22.43 23.32 19.85
N LEU A 238 22.08 24.06 20.90
CA LEU A 238 22.01 25.52 20.87
C LEU A 238 23.34 26.21 21.24
N ARG A 239 24.17 25.58 22.08
CA ARG A 239 25.44 26.15 22.52
C ARG A 239 26.61 25.76 21.63
N LEU A 240 26.53 24.61 20.97
CA LEU A 240 27.63 24.06 20.14
C LEU A 240 27.20 23.81 18.69
N GLY A 241 26.21 22.97 18.47
CA GLY A 241 25.84 22.46 17.13
C GLY A 241 25.46 23.56 16.15
N VAL A 242 24.41 24.34 16.46
CA VAL A 242 23.96 25.42 15.59
C VAL A 242 25.02 26.51 15.42
N PRO A 243 25.70 27.00 16.49
CA PRO A 243 26.81 27.94 16.33
C PRO A 243 27.98 27.43 15.47
N ASN A 244 28.38 26.16 15.62
CA ASN A 244 29.43 25.54 14.79
C ASN A 244 29.00 25.42 13.34
N ALA A 245 27.76 25.03 13.06
CA ALA A 245 27.19 24.99 11.70
C ALA A 245 27.23 26.37 11.03
N ILE A 246 26.80 27.41 11.75
CA ILE A 246 26.82 28.80 11.30
C ILE A 246 28.27 29.26 11.03
N LYS A 247 29.18 28.94 11.93
CA LYS A 247 30.60 29.28 11.79
C LYS A 247 31.20 28.67 10.53
N VAL A 248 31.02 27.37 10.34
CA VAL A 248 31.50 26.68 9.12
C VAL A 248 30.88 27.25 7.87
N ALA A 249 29.55 27.50 7.86
CA ALA A 249 28.86 28.08 6.71
C ALA A 249 29.42 29.45 6.34
N LYS A 250 29.71 30.31 7.31
CA LYS A 250 30.33 31.63 7.07
C LYS A 250 31.75 31.52 6.54
N GLU A 251 32.55 30.63 7.09
CA GLU A 251 33.96 30.45 6.69
C GLU A 251 34.10 29.82 5.29
N MET A 252 33.19 28.91 4.93
CA MET A 252 33.19 28.30 3.61
C MET A 252 32.58 29.21 2.52
N GLY A 253 31.65 30.08 2.90
CA GLY A 253 31.01 31.03 1.98
C GLY A 253 30.46 30.31 0.72
N ASP A 254 30.82 30.86 -0.45
CA ASP A 254 30.37 30.34 -1.75
C ASP A 254 30.97 28.98 -2.16
N GLN A 255 31.89 28.44 -1.37
CA GLN A 255 32.44 27.10 -1.62
C GLN A 255 31.40 26.00 -1.38
N ILE A 256 30.41 26.27 -0.53
CA ILE A 256 29.31 25.35 -0.25
C ILE A 256 27.95 26.02 -0.43
N ASN A 257 26.94 25.19 -0.66
CA ASN A 257 25.55 25.56 -0.51
C ASN A 257 25.07 25.10 0.88
N PHE A 258 25.05 26.03 1.85
CA PHE A 258 24.53 25.73 3.18
C PHE A 258 23.01 25.66 3.13
N ILE A 259 22.48 24.45 2.98
CA ILE A 259 21.04 24.19 2.90
C ILE A 259 20.36 24.37 4.26
N GLY A 260 21.02 23.91 5.35
CA GLY A 260 20.42 24.03 6.68
C GLY A 260 21.00 23.09 7.73
N ILE A 261 20.19 22.82 8.73
CA ILE A 261 20.51 21.99 9.89
C ILE A 261 19.50 20.87 10.08
N ARG A 262 19.90 19.78 10.76
CA ARG A 262 19.01 18.68 11.16
C ARG A 262 19.00 18.50 12.67
N LEU A 263 17.78 18.34 13.20
CA LEU A 263 17.47 17.99 14.59
C LEU A 263 16.90 16.57 14.63
N ASP A 264 17.49 15.68 15.43
CA ASP A 264 17.11 14.27 15.52
C ASP A 264 16.62 13.88 16.92
N SER A 265 16.75 14.77 17.90
CA SER A 265 16.46 14.52 19.29
C SER A 265 16.03 15.76 20.08
N GLY A 266 15.56 15.55 21.31
CA GLY A 266 15.16 16.62 22.23
C GLY A 266 13.77 17.18 21.94
N ASP A 267 13.48 18.36 22.52
CA ASP A 267 12.24 19.08 22.26
C ASP A 267 12.31 19.81 20.90
N LEU A 268 11.84 19.12 19.85
CA LEU A 268 11.91 19.64 18.47
C LEU A 268 11.17 20.96 18.29
N ALA A 269 10.07 21.19 19.03
CA ALA A 269 9.34 22.46 18.94
C ALA A 269 10.15 23.62 19.51
N TYR A 270 10.74 23.44 20.68
CA TYR A 270 11.61 24.44 21.31
C TYR A 270 12.89 24.64 20.51
N LEU A 271 13.61 23.56 20.20
CA LEU A 271 14.91 23.61 19.52
C LEU A 271 14.80 24.23 18.13
N SER A 272 13.77 23.92 17.36
CA SER A 272 13.59 24.52 16.02
C SER A 272 13.32 26.01 16.08
N LYS A 273 12.57 26.49 17.07
CA LYS A 273 12.32 27.93 17.26
C LYS A 273 13.58 28.69 17.64
N GLU A 274 14.37 28.17 18.58
CA GLU A 274 15.62 28.81 18.98
C GLU A 274 16.69 28.71 17.90
N ALA A 275 16.82 27.56 17.22
CA ALA A 275 17.73 27.42 16.09
C ALA A 275 17.39 28.40 14.94
N ARG A 276 16.09 28.61 14.65
CA ARG A 276 15.65 29.59 13.64
C ARG A 276 16.10 31.00 13.97
N LYS A 277 16.02 31.43 15.24
CA LYS A 277 16.51 32.75 15.68
C LYS A 277 18.02 32.87 15.42
N LEU A 278 18.80 31.88 15.85
CA LEU A 278 20.25 31.88 15.65
C LEU A 278 20.64 31.95 14.18
N LEU A 279 19.95 31.20 13.30
CA LEU A 279 20.18 31.22 11.87
C LEU A 279 19.81 32.57 11.24
N ASP A 280 18.69 33.17 11.66
CA ASP A 280 18.22 34.49 11.16
C ASP A 280 19.16 35.59 11.58
N GLU A 281 19.59 35.64 12.84
CA GLU A 281 20.57 36.59 13.37
C GLU A 281 21.92 36.47 12.67
N ALA A 282 22.30 35.26 12.28
CA ALA A 282 23.51 35.03 11.50
C ALA A 282 23.41 35.39 10.01
N GLY A 283 22.21 35.72 9.52
CA GLY A 283 21.93 36.07 8.12
C GLY A 283 21.44 34.94 7.25
N PHE A 284 21.28 33.71 7.79
CA PHE A 284 20.86 32.52 7.06
C PHE A 284 19.32 32.32 7.09
N LYS A 285 18.59 33.35 6.67
CA LYS A 285 17.11 33.37 6.69
C LYS A 285 16.46 32.26 5.83
N ASN A 286 17.16 31.80 4.79
CA ASN A 286 16.67 30.77 3.86
C ASN A 286 17.13 29.36 4.25
N ALA A 287 18.03 29.23 5.25
CA ALA A 287 18.47 27.92 5.71
C ALA A 287 17.29 27.11 6.28
N LYS A 288 17.20 25.85 5.89
CA LYS A 288 16.13 24.93 6.25
C LYS A 288 16.40 24.25 7.57
N ILE A 289 15.35 23.92 8.30
CA ILE A 289 15.42 23.09 9.51
C ILE A 289 14.75 21.76 9.21
N TYR A 290 15.54 20.71 9.26
CA TYR A 290 15.11 19.32 9.09
C TYR A 290 14.84 18.72 10.48
N ALA A 291 13.74 18.01 10.62
CA ALA A 291 13.47 17.21 11.82
C ALA A 291 13.42 15.72 11.45
N SER A 292 14.04 14.91 12.27
CA SER A 292 13.91 13.46 12.26
C SER A 292 13.77 13.00 13.71
N SER A 293 13.40 11.79 13.94
CA SER A 293 13.13 11.10 15.20
C SER A 293 11.90 10.21 15.01
N ASP A 294 11.24 9.76 16.09
CA ASP A 294 10.04 8.91 16.02
C ASP A 294 8.78 9.69 15.60
N LEU A 295 8.81 10.24 14.37
CA LEU A 295 7.75 11.07 13.80
C LEU A 295 6.63 10.22 13.19
N ASP A 296 5.40 10.66 13.44
CA ASP A 296 4.18 10.21 12.81
C ASP A 296 3.21 11.39 12.61
N GLU A 297 2.04 11.15 12.02
CA GLU A 297 1.03 12.18 11.79
C GLU A 297 0.63 12.92 13.07
N TYR A 298 0.51 12.24 14.19
CA TYR A 298 0.08 12.85 15.48
C TYR A 298 1.18 13.72 16.07
N THR A 299 2.42 13.25 16.02
CA THR A 299 3.58 14.02 16.49
C THR A 299 3.76 15.29 15.65
N ILE A 300 3.62 15.19 14.34
CA ILE A 300 3.74 16.32 13.41
C ILE A 300 2.64 17.37 13.66
N ILE A 301 1.38 16.94 13.80
CA ILE A 301 0.27 17.82 14.17
C ILE A 301 0.59 18.61 15.46
N ASN A 302 1.09 17.91 16.47
CA ASN A 302 1.41 18.49 17.76
C ASN A 302 2.57 19.50 17.67
N LEU A 303 3.66 19.16 16.96
CA LEU A 303 4.80 20.04 16.74
C LEU A 303 4.37 21.32 15.97
N LYS A 304 3.54 21.19 14.94
CA LYS A 304 2.99 22.33 14.21
C LYS A 304 2.10 23.22 15.12
N ALA A 305 1.25 22.61 15.92
CA ALA A 305 0.40 23.34 16.88
C ALA A 305 1.23 24.12 17.92
N GLN A 306 2.41 23.62 18.30
CA GLN A 306 3.35 24.32 19.17
C GLN A 306 4.19 25.39 18.47
N GLY A 307 4.00 25.59 17.17
CA GLY A 307 4.70 26.59 16.36
C GLY A 307 6.14 26.22 16.01
N ALA A 308 6.46 24.93 15.93
CA ALA A 308 7.76 24.44 15.45
C ALA A 308 8.12 25.05 14.09
N LYS A 309 9.40 25.34 13.90
CA LYS A 309 9.97 25.94 12.68
C LYS A 309 10.72 24.87 11.89
N ILE A 310 9.98 23.93 11.32
CA ILE A 310 10.52 22.77 10.60
C ILE A 310 10.06 22.88 9.15
N ASP A 311 10.99 22.74 8.21
CA ASP A 311 10.77 22.83 6.77
C ASP A 311 10.73 21.46 6.10
N SER A 312 11.36 20.45 6.72
CA SER A 312 11.50 19.10 6.16
C SER A 312 11.47 18.03 7.24
N TRP A 313 10.82 16.93 6.93
CA TRP A 313 10.52 15.86 7.87
C TRP A 313 11.14 14.54 7.39
N GLY A 314 12.05 13.98 8.18
CA GLY A 314 12.63 12.65 7.95
C GLY A 314 11.90 11.60 8.79
N ILE A 315 11.10 10.75 8.15
CA ILE A 315 10.19 9.83 8.83
C ILE A 315 10.65 8.41 8.59
N GLY A 316 10.89 7.67 9.67
CA GLY A 316 11.51 6.35 9.60
C GLY A 316 10.59 5.25 10.14
N THR A 317 10.83 4.85 11.40
CA THR A 317 10.26 3.65 12.04
C THR A 317 8.75 3.57 11.89
N LYS A 318 8.06 4.61 12.30
CA LYS A 318 6.58 4.59 12.38
C LYS A 318 5.89 4.51 11.02
N LEU A 319 6.55 4.97 9.96
CA LEU A 319 6.09 4.81 8.58
C LEU A 319 6.35 3.40 8.07
N ILE A 320 7.64 2.99 7.99
CA ILE A 320 8.04 1.79 7.24
C ILE A 320 7.55 0.49 7.90
N THR A 321 7.25 0.53 9.19
CA THR A 321 6.69 -0.61 9.93
C THR A 321 5.18 -0.54 10.08
N ALA A 322 4.53 0.56 9.64
CA ALA A 322 3.12 0.84 9.95
C ALA A 322 2.78 0.51 11.40
N TYR A 323 3.59 1.02 12.33
CA TYR A 323 3.77 0.54 13.70
C TYR A 323 2.48 0.39 14.53
N ASP A 324 1.47 1.17 14.22
CA ASP A 324 0.16 1.19 14.87
C ASP A 324 -0.89 0.26 14.21
N GLN A 325 -0.51 -0.43 13.13
CA GLN A 325 -1.36 -1.38 12.41
C GLN A 325 -0.52 -2.49 11.79
N ALA A 326 -0.48 -3.65 12.40
CA ALA A 326 0.41 -4.75 11.99
C ALA A 326 0.12 -5.31 10.59
N ALA A 327 -1.15 -5.30 10.15
CA ALA A 327 -1.56 -5.82 8.85
C ALA A 327 -2.84 -5.12 8.37
N LEU A 328 -3.02 -5.02 7.06
CA LEU A 328 -4.26 -4.53 6.43
C LEU A 328 -5.44 -5.47 6.70
N GLY A 329 -5.17 -6.75 6.85
CA GLY A 329 -6.19 -7.77 7.03
C GLY A 329 -6.94 -8.08 5.73
N ALA A 330 -6.26 -7.99 4.60
CA ALA A 330 -6.78 -8.38 3.31
C ALA A 330 -7.12 -9.89 3.28
N VAL A 331 -8.11 -10.22 2.48
CA VAL A 331 -8.58 -11.59 2.26
C VAL A 331 -8.77 -11.86 0.78
N TYR A 332 -8.69 -13.14 0.42
CA TYR A 332 -8.90 -13.62 -0.95
C TYR A 332 -9.99 -14.69 -0.90
N LYS A 333 -11.10 -14.50 -1.61
CA LYS A 333 -12.28 -15.34 -1.47
C LYS A 333 -12.86 -15.73 -2.81
N ILE A 334 -13.17 -17.03 -2.94
CA ILE A 334 -13.91 -17.53 -4.09
C ILE A 334 -15.33 -16.97 -4.08
N VAL A 335 -15.79 -16.46 -5.22
CA VAL A 335 -17.12 -15.86 -5.40
C VAL A 335 -17.96 -16.57 -6.47
N CYS A 336 -17.31 -17.30 -7.38
CA CYS A 336 -17.94 -18.19 -8.37
C CYS A 336 -17.05 -19.38 -8.67
N ILE A 337 -17.67 -20.49 -9.07
CA ILE A 337 -16.99 -21.67 -9.59
C ILE A 337 -17.85 -22.30 -10.70
N GLU A 338 -17.17 -22.91 -11.68
CA GLU A 338 -17.82 -23.63 -12.79
C GLU A 338 -18.48 -24.91 -12.30
N ASN A 339 -19.74 -25.09 -12.64
CA ASN A 339 -20.50 -26.32 -12.39
C ASN A 339 -20.22 -27.40 -13.48
N ASP A 340 -20.82 -28.57 -13.33
CA ASP A 340 -20.64 -29.67 -14.28
C ASP A 340 -21.25 -29.43 -15.66
N LYS A 341 -21.99 -28.33 -15.85
CA LYS A 341 -22.52 -27.89 -17.14
C LYS A 341 -21.67 -26.83 -17.85
N GLY A 342 -20.55 -26.42 -17.22
CA GLY A 342 -19.69 -25.35 -17.74
C GLY A 342 -20.20 -23.93 -17.45
N GLU A 343 -21.16 -23.76 -16.54
CA GLU A 343 -21.71 -22.48 -16.13
C GLU A 343 -21.10 -22.03 -14.80
N LEU A 344 -20.87 -20.75 -14.63
CA LEU A 344 -20.42 -20.20 -13.35
C LEU A 344 -21.58 -20.17 -12.37
N GLU A 345 -21.40 -20.81 -11.23
CA GLU A 345 -22.29 -20.75 -10.07
C GLU A 345 -21.68 -19.91 -8.96
N ASP A 346 -22.54 -19.14 -8.30
CA ASP A 346 -22.16 -18.32 -7.17
C ASP A 346 -21.73 -19.16 -5.98
N THR A 347 -20.70 -18.69 -5.27
CA THR A 347 -20.25 -19.28 -4.01
C THR A 347 -20.34 -18.26 -2.89
N ILE A 348 -20.84 -18.67 -1.73
CA ILE A 348 -20.96 -17.81 -0.57
C ILE A 348 -20.46 -18.49 0.69
N LYS A 349 -19.69 -17.75 1.51
CA LYS A 349 -19.39 -18.16 2.88
C LYS A 349 -20.36 -17.49 3.84
N ILE A 350 -21.11 -18.27 4.59
CA ILE A 350 -21.95 -17.79 5.70
C ILE A 350 -21.13 -17.91 7.01
N SER A 351 -21.29 -16.92 7.86
CA SER A 351 -20.61 -16.85 9.17
C SER A 351 -21.57 -16.25 10.19
N SER A 352 -21.41 -16.62 11.46
CA SER A 352 -22.06 -15.94 12.60
C SER A 352 -21.60 -14.49 12.76
N ASN A 353 -20.44 -14.15 12.21
CA ASN A 353 -19.99 -12.76 12.11
C ASN A 353 -20.42 -12.19 10.77
N PRO A 354 -21.35 -11.21 10.73
CA PRO A 354 -21.89 -10.63 9.48
C PRO A 354 -20.80 -10.05 8.57
N GLU A 355 -19.73 -9.48 9.13
CA GLU A 355 -18.59 -8.92 8.38
C GLU A 355 -17.83 -10.00 7.56
N LYS A 356 -18.00 -11.28 7.88
CA LYS A 356 -17.34 -12.40 7.20
C LYS A 356 -18.20 -13.06 6.12
N VAL A 357 -19.44 -12.58 5.92
CA VAL A 357 -20.31 -13.03 4.85
C VAL A 357 -19.86 -12.39 3.53
N THR A 358 -19.44 -13.22 2.56
CA THR A 358 -18.97 -12.73 1.26
C THR A 358 -20.12 -12.24 0.39
N THR A 359 -19.83 -11.42 -0.60
CA THR A 359 -20.78 -11.04 -1.64
C THR A 359 -20.51 -11.89 -2.88
N PRO A 360 -21.41 -12.84 -3.24
CA PRO A 360 -21.19 -13.79 -4.33
C PRO A 360 -21.36 -13.15 -5.71
N GLY A 361 -20.92 -13.86 -6.73
CA GLY A 361 -21.16 -13.55 -8.11
C GLY A 361 -20.08 -12.70 -8.77
N LEU A 362 -20.13 -12.61 -10.10
CA LEU A 362 -19.28 -11.74 -10.89
C LEU A 362 -19.72 -10.30 -10.74
N LYS A 363 -18.83 -9.44 -10.29
CA LYS A 363 -19.14 -8.03 -9.97
C LYS A 363 -18.20 -7.06 -10.70
N LYS A 364 -18.72 -5.86 -10.95
CA LYS A 364 -17.97 -4.67 -11.35
C LYS A 364 -18.10 -3.62 -10.27
N ILE A 365 -17.08 -2.81 -10.12
CA ILE A 365 -17.06 -1.70 -9.18
C ILE A 365 -16.91 -0.38 -9.93
N TYR A 366 -17.66 0.62 -9.50
CA TYR A 366 -17.68 1.95 -10.09
C TYR A 366 -17.59 3.01 -8.99
N ARG A 367 -16.76 4.03 -9.21
CA ARG A 367 -16.83 5.28 -8.44
C ARG A 367 -17.85 6.20 -9.07
N ILE A 368 -18.79 6.66 -8.28
CA ILE A 368 -19.84 7.59 -8.72
C ILE A 368 -19.34 9.01 -8.46
N ILE A 369 -19.10 9.75 -9.53
CA ILE A 369 -18.52 11.10 -9.47
C ILE A 369 -19.62 12.09 -9.87
N ASN A 370 -19.87 13.09 -9.03
CA ASN A 370 -20.79 14.16 -9.30
C ASN A 370 -20.23 15.11 -10.37
N ASN A 371 -20.95 15.29 -11.47
CA ASN A 371 -20.49 16.11 -12.60
C ASN A 371 -20.51 17.63 -12.32
N THR A 372 -21.14 18.07 -11.23
CA THR A 372 -21.21 19.50 -10.88
C THR A 372 -19.99 19.97 -10.09
N ASN A 373 -19.55 19.17 -9.12
CA ASN A 373 -18.47 19.53 -8.22
C ASN A 373 -17.24 18.62 -8.32
N HIS A 374 -17.30 17.55 -9.13
CA HIS A 374 -16.27 16.56 -9.35
C HIS A 374 -15.86 15.75 -8.12
N HIS A 375 -16.67 15.77 -7.05
CA HIS A 375 -16.43 14.93 -5.88
C HIS A 375 -17.04 13.53 -6.04
N ALA A 376 -16.39 12.56 -5.39
CA ALA A 376 -16.89 11.20 -5.28
C ALA A 376 -18.10 11.14 -4.35
N GLU A 377 -19.19 10.58 -4.85
CA GLU A 377 -20.43 10.37 -4.09
C GLU A 377 -20.42 9.05 -3.31
N GLY A 378 -19.61 8.10 -3.73
CA GLY A 378 -19.49 6.77 -3.17
C GLY A 378 -19.07 5.77 -4.25
N ASP A 379 -18.76 4.55 -3.82
CA ASP A 379 -18.47 3.45 -4.73
C ASP A 379 -19.67 2.51 -4.82
N TYR A 380 -19.89 1.96 -6.01
CA TYR A 380 -21.09 1.18 -6.33
C TYR A 380 -20.69 -0.14 -6.97
N ILE A 381 -21.04 -1.24 -6.30
CA ILE A 381 -20.76 -2.60 -6.73
C ILE A 381 -22.02 -3.16 -7.40
N ALA A 382 -21.91 -3.53 -8.67
CA ALA A 382 -23.00 -4.08 -9.47
C ALA A 382 -22.62 -5.46 -10.02
N MET A 383 -23.61 -6.27 -10.39
CA MET A 383 -23.35 -7.52 -11.12
C MET A 383 -22.76 -7.19 -12.50
N GLU A 384 -21.90 -8.07 -13.01
CA GLU A 384 -21.16 -7.80 -14.26
C GLU A 384 -22.04 -7.59 -15.48
N ASP A 385 -23.18 -8.27 -15.53
CA ASP A 385 -24.19 -8.17 -16.61
C ASP A 385 -25.17 -7.01 -16.43
N GLU A 386 -25.03 -6.23 -15.34
CA GLU A 386 -25.94 -5.13 -15.05
C GLU A 386 -25.55 -3.85 -15.78
N LYS A 387 -26.53 -3.20 -16.40
CA LYS A 387 -26.37 -1.86 -16.95
C LYS A 387 -26.78 -0.82 -15.91
N LEU A 388 -25.87 0.08 -15.59
CA LEU A 388 -26.15 1.13 -14.64
C LEU A 388 -27.15 2.15 -15.20
N PRO A 389 -28.04 2.71 -14.36
CA PRO A 389 -28.92 3.80 -14.76
C PRO A 389 -28.11 5.07 -15.09
N GLU A 390 -28.40 5.71 -16.21
CA GLU A 390 -27.66 6.90 -16.67
C GLU A 390 -28.09 8.21 -16.00
N LYS A 391 -29.34 8.31 -15.53
CA LYS A 391 -29.93 9.58 -15.08
C LYS A 391 -30.13 9.68 -13.58
N ARG A 392 -30.41 8.55 -12.94
CA ARG A 392 -30.78 8.51 -11.52
C ARG A 392 -30.36 7.20 -10.92
N LEU A 393 -29.39 7.24 -10.01
CA LEU A 393 -28.86 6.10 -9.31
C LEU A 393 -29.26 6.15 -7.84
N ARG A 394 -29.91 5.10 -7.35
CA ARG A 394 -30.14 4.91 -5.92
C ARG A 394 -28.97 4.14 -5.35
N MET A 395 -28.32 4.72 -4.38
CA MET A 395 -27.26 4.11 -3.57
C MET A 395 -27.82 3.83 -2.18
N PHE A 396 -27.54 2.67 -1.61
CA PHE A 396 -27.99 2.32 -0.27
C PHE A 396 -27.00 1.42 0.43
N HIS A 397 -26.85 1.62 1.73
CA HIS A 397 -25.93 0.85 2.56
C HIS A 397 -26.34 -0.64 2.59
N PRO A 398 -25.42 -1.59 2.29
CA PRO A 398 -25.78 -3.01 2.11
C PRO A 398 -26.39 -3.69 3.34
N THR A 399 -26.05 -3.20 4.55
CA THR A 399 -26.57 -3.75 5.83
C THR A 399 -27.68 -2.88 6.40
N HIS A 400 -27.50 -1.55 6.36
CA HIS A 400 -28.47 -0.56 6.90
C HIS A 400 -29.24 0.09 5.75
N THR A 401 -30.09 -0.68 5.07
CA THR A 401 -30.76 -0.29 3.80
C THR A 401 -31.63 0.96 3.89
N TYR A 402 -31.96 1.42 5.11
CA TYR A 402 -32.64 2.70 5.34
C TYR A 402 -31.70 3.91 5.11
N ILE A 403 -30.38 3.72 5.21
CA ILE A 403 -29.40 4.73 4.82
C ILE A 403 -29.25 4.64 3.31
N ASN A 404 -29.78 5.64 2.61
CA ASN A 404 -29.73 5.66 1.15
C ASN A 404 -29.75 7.09 0.62
N LYS A 405 -29.25 7.25 -0.60
CA LYS A 405 -29.32 8.51 -1.35
C LYS A 405 -29.64 8.25 -2.82
N VAL A 406 -30.06 9.29 -3.48
CA VAL A 406 -30.30 9.29 -4.93
C VAL A 406 -29.32 10.28 -5.57
N VAL A 407 -28.48 9.79 -6.44
CA VAL A 407 -27.53 10.62 -7.19
C VAL A 407 -28.07 10.86 -8.60
N THR A 408 -27.95 12.10 -9.04
CA THR A 408 -28.32 12.55 -10.39
C THR A 408 -27.14 13.35 -10.96
N ASN A 409 -27.04 13.49 -12.28
CA ASN A 409 -25.95 14.18 -12.94
C ASN A 409 -24.55 13.68 -12.49
N PHE A 410 -24.31 12.42 -12.73
CA PHE A 410 -23.08 11.72 -12.33
C PHE A 410 -22.41 11.02 -13.51
N THR A 411 -21.15 10.69 -13.31
CA THR A 411 -20.38 9.74 -14.13
C THR A 411 -20.03 8.53 -13.28
N ALA A 412 -20.27 7.34 -13.79
CA ALA A 412 -19.84 6.08 -13.18
C ALA A 412 -18.50 5.67 -13.80
N LYS A 413 -17.40 5.88 -13.06
CA LYS A 413 -16.05 5.51 -13.47
C LYS A 413 -15.79 4.05 -13.07
N SER A 414 -15.54 3.15 -14.04
CA SER A 414 -15.06 1.80 -13.73
C SER A 414 -13.70 1.88 -13.03
N LEU A 415 -13.53 1.11 -11.96
CA LEU A 415 -12.28 1.09 -11.19
C LEU A 415 -11.35 -0.05 -11.58
N HIS A 416 -11.87 -1.11 -12.21
CA HIS A 416 -11.04 -2.23 -12.68
C HIS A 416 -10.50 -1.98 -14.08
N GLU A 417 -9.22 -2.33 -14.25
CA GLU A 417 -8.53 -2.46 -15.53
C GLU A 417 -8.18 -3.93 -15.77
N ASP A 418 -8.11 -4.34 -17.04
CA ASP A 418 -7.58 -5.64 -17.41
C ASP A 418 -6.06 -5.63 -17.25
N ILE A 419 -5.53 -6.47 -16.38
CA ILE A 419 -4.08 -6.58 -16.13
C ILE A 419 -3.50 -7.75 -16.93
N PHE A 420 -4.07 -8.94 -16.74
CA PHE A 420 -3.79 -10.13 -17.54
C PHE A 420 -5.08 -10.60 -18.20
N VAL A 421 -5.00 -11.01 -19.46
CA VAL A 421 -6.09 -11.67 -20.18
C VAL A 421 -5.55 -12.97 -20.77
N ASP A 422 -6.18 -14.08 -20.43
CA ASP A 422 -5.77 -15.42 -20.86
C ASP A 422 -4.26 -15.70 -20.65
N GLY A 423 -3.74 -15.27 -19.49
CA GLY A 423 -2.33 -15.41 -19.10
C GLY A 423 -1.37 -14.36 -19.65
N GLU A 424 -1.80 -13.53 -20.58
CA GLU A 424 -0.96 -12.51 -21.21
C GLU A 424 -1.11 -11.15 -20.51
N LEU A 425 0.01 -10.48 -20.22
CA LEU A 425 0.03 -9.13 -19.65
C LEU A 425 -0.44 -8.14 -20.73
N VAL A 426 -1.58 -7.49 -20.49
CA VAL A 426 -2.17 -6.48 -21.40
C VAL A 426 -2.13 -5.07 -20.84
N TYR A 427 -1.78 -4.91 -19.58
CA TYR A 427 -1.73 -3.63 -18.88
C TYR A 427 -0.38 -2.95 -19.06
N GLU A 428 -0.39 -1.73 -19.56
CA GLU A 428 0.79 -0.87 -19.57
C GLU A 428 0.93 -0.20 -18.20
N LEU A 429 1.95 -0.62 -17.44
CA LEU A 429 2.20 -0.09 -16.09
C LEU A 429 2.64 1.38 -16.21
N PRO A 430 1.90 2.33 -15.59
CA PRO A 430 2.31 3.72 -15.59
C PRO A 430 3.63 3.92 -14.82
N CYS A 431 4.35 4.97 -15.13
CA CYS A 431 5.51 5.33 -14.32
C CYS A 431 5.07 5.77 -12.91
N LEU A 432 6.01 5.79 -11.97
CA LEU A 432 5.68 6.05 -10.56
C LEU A 432 5.14 7.47 -10.35
N GLU A 433 5.61 8.45 -11.12
CA GLU A 433 5.10 9.83 -11.13
C GLU A 433 3.65 9.92 -11.58
N GLU A 434 3.29 9.21 -12.65
CA GLU A 434 1.91 9.16 -13.13
C GLU A 434 0.96 8.56 -12.07
N SER A 435 1.43 7.52 -11.36
CA SER A 435 0.67 6.93 -10.26
C SER A 435 0.52 7.89 -9.06
N ARG A 436 1.54 8.71 -8.77
CA ARG A 436 1.48 9.78 -7.76
C ARG A 436 0.45 10.85 -8.14
N ASP A 437 0.48 11.32 -9.40
CA ASP A 437 -0.46 12.32 -9.90
C ASP A 437 -1.89 11.78 -9.90
N TYR A 438 -2.05 10.49 -10.22
CA TYR A 438 -3.34 9.81 -10.14
C TYR A 438 -3.87 9.75 -8.71
N LEU A 439 -3.04 9.38 -7.73
CA LEU A 439 -3.43 9.43 -6.31
C LEU A 439 -3.82 10.84 -5.87
N LYS A 440 -3.05 11.85 -6.27
CA LYS A 440 -3.37 13.24 -5.93
C LYS A 440 -4.75 13.65 -6.47
N ALA A 441 -5.03 13.34 -7.74
CA ALA A 441 -6.34 13.63 -8.33
C ALA A 441 -7.48 12.88 -7.61
N ASN A 442 -7.26 11.64 -7.19
CA ASN A 442 -8.24 10.88 -6.41
C ASN A 442 -8.48 11.51 -5.02
N LEU A 443 -7.42 11.94 -4.32
CA LEU A 443 -7.55 12.63 -3.04
C LEU A 443 -8.27 13.98 -3.18
N ASP A 444 -8.05 14.72 -4.27
CA ASP A 444 -8.73 15.98 -4.56
C ASP A 444 -10.23 15.77 -4.85
N SER A 445 -10.60 14.59 -5.37
CA SER A 445 -12.00 14.23 -5.59
C SER A 445 -12.75 13.78 -4.34
N LEU A 446 -12.04 13.48 -3.26
CA LEU A 446 -12.64 13.03 -2.01
C LEU A 446 -13.03 14.23 -1.14
N TRP A 447 -14.20 14.16 -0.50
CA TRP A 447 -14.64 15.20 0.43
C TRP A 447 -13.72 15.26 1.66
N GLU A 448 -13.54 16.45 2.24
CA GLU A 448 -12.66 16.67 3.40
C GLU A 448 -13.03 15.83 4.62
N GLU A 449 -14.33 15.53 4.78
CA GLU A 449 -14.86 14.73 5.88
C GLU A 449 -14.26 13.31 5.92
N TYR A 450 -13.99 12.73 4.76
CA TYR A 450 -13.37 11.40 4.63
C TYR A 450 -11.85 11.42 4.82
N LYS A 451 -11.23 12.59 4.73
CA LYS A 451 -9.77 12.76 4.84
C LYS A 451 -9.30 13.12 6.25
N ARG A 452 -10.19 13.29 7.20
CA ARG A 452 -9.82 13.63 8.59
C ARG A 452 -8.89 12.59 9.18
N ILE A 453 -7.83 13.07 9.84
CA ILE A 453 -6.87 12.18 10.54
C ILE A 453 -7.51 11.50 11.74
N MET A 454 -8.44 12.18 12.40
CA MET A 454 -9.21 11.65 13.52
C MET A 454 -10.69 11.74 13.20
N ASN A 455 -11.39 10.65 13.49
CA ASN A 455 -12.83 10.54 13.33
C ASN A 455 -13.32 10.97 11.93
N PRO A 456 -12.80 10.34 10.85
CA PRO A 456 -13.32 10.57 9.50
C PRO A 456 -14.74 10.07 9.38
N GLU A 457 -15.49 10.64 8.43
CA GLU A 457 -16.79 10.12 8.04
C GLU A 457 -16.64 8.81 7.27
N GLU A 458 -17.65 7.94 7.32
CA GLU A 458 -17.67 6.67 6.60
C GLU A 458 -18.03 6.90 5.12
N TYR A 459 -17.15 6.48 4.23
CA TYR A 459 -17.36 6.58 2.79
C TYR A 459 -18.34 5.50 2.31
N PRO A 460 -19.36 5.85 1.51
CA PRO A 460 -20.35 4.90 1.02
C PRO A 460 -19.75 3.88 0.04
N VAL A 461 -19.86 2.60 0.37
CA VAL A 461 -19.62 1.47 -0.54
C VAL A 461 -20.91 0.67 -0.62
N ASP A 462 -21.63 0.87 -1.69
CA ASP A 462 -22.99 0.40 -1.84
C ASP A 462 -23.12 -0.72 -2.88
N LEU A 463 -24.12 -1.57 -2.70
CA LEU A 463 -24.46 -2.60 -3.68
C LEU A 463 -25.58 -2.15 -4.58
N SER A 464 -25.57 -2.58 -5.84
CA SER A 464 -26.76 -2.49 -6.67
C SER A 464 -27.89 -3.34 -6.07
N GLN A 465 -29.14 -2.99 -6.39
CA GLN A 465 -30.29 -3.80 -5.96
C GLN A 465 -30.13 -5.27 -6.40
N LYS A 466 -29.71 -5.49 -7.66
CA LYS A 466 -29.50 -6.83 -8.21
C LYS A 466 -28.39 -7.59 -7.45
N CYS A 467 -27.28 -6.92 -7.15
CA CYS A 467 -26.18 -7.51 -6.38
C CYS A 467 -26.60 -7.85 -4.94
N TRP A 468 -27.36 -6.96 -4.31
CA TRP A 468 -27.91 -7.19 -2.96
C TRP A 468 -28.92 -8.34 -2.95
N ASP A 469 -29.87 -8.37 -3.90
CA ASP A 469 -30.87 -9.44 -4.03
C ASP A 469 -30.17 -10.79 -4.26
N ASN A 470 -29.15 -10.81 -5.11
CA ASN A 470 -28.34 -12.01 -5.37
C ASN A 470 -27.67 -12.53 -4.07
N LYS A 471 -27.07 -11.63 -3.29
CA LYS A 471 -26.47 -11.99 -1.99
C LYS A 471 -27.51 -12.57 -1.04
N MET A 472 -28.68 -11.95 -0.91
CA MET A 472 -29.73 -12.41 -0.02
C MET A 472 -30.30 -13.75 -0.45
N LYS A 473 -30.52 -13.95 -1.74
CA LYS A 473 -30.93 -15.25 -2.31
C LYS A 473 -29.95 -16.37 -1.96
N ASN A 474 -28.66 -16.16 -2.18
CA ASN A 474 -27.63 -17.15 -1.86
C ASN A 474 -27.58 -17.49 -0.36
N ILE A 475 -27.79 -16.49 0.53
CA ILE A 475 -27.88 -16.71 1.98
C ILE A 475 -29.08 -17.62 2.30
N GLU A 476 -30.22 -17.38 1.69
CA GLU A 476 -31.46 -18.10 1.94
C GLU A 476 -31.36 -19.56 1.47
N GLU A 477 -30.88 -19.78 0.25
CA GLU A 477 -30.64 -21.11 -0.31
C GLU A 477 -29.73 -21.99 0.57
N VAL A 478 -28.63 -21.41 1.12
CA VAL A 478 -27.75 -22.17 2.04
C VAL A 478 -28.47 -22.48 3.35
N LYS A 479 -29.26 -21.56 3.89
CA LYS A 479 -30.04 -21.81 5.11
C LYS A 479 -31.07 -22.93 4.92
N GLU A 480 -31.75 -22.94 3.78
CA GLU A 480 -32.74 -23.98 3.42
C GLU A 480 -32.05 -25.35 3.28
N LYS A 481 -30.90 -25.42 2.58
CA LYS A 481 -30.09 -26.66 2.49
C LYS A 481 -29.70 -27.21 3.86
N VAL A 482 -29.25 -26.32 4.77
CA VAL A 482 -28.88 -26.72 6.14
C VAL A 482 -30.10 -27.16 6.96
N ALA A 483 -31.26 -26.54 6.78
CA ALA A 483 -32.49 -26.91 7.45
C ALA A 483 -32.98 -28.33 6.99
N ALA A 484 -32.95 -28.59 5.67
CA ALA A 484 -33.33 -29.88 5.09
C ALA A 484 -32.42 -31.05 5.53
N MET A 485 -31.17 -30.81 5.93
CA MET A 485 -30.25 -31.80 6.45
C MET A 485 -30.54 -32.20 7.91
N LYS A 486 -31.41 -31.47 8.62
CA LYS A 486 -31.77 -31.73 10.01
C LYS A 486 -33.06 -32.55 10.15
N GLU A 487 -33.80 -32.76 9.06
CA GLU A 487 -34.91 -33.70 8.93
C GLU A 487 -34.44 -35.06 8.40
#